data_0e6ec360ed6bfecdd1ab17b52649e49b
#
_entry.id   0e6ec360ed6bfecdd1ab17b52649e49b
#
_cell.length_a   1.000
_cell.length_b   1.000
_cell.length_c   1.000
_cell.angle_alpha   90.00
_cell.angle_beta   90.00
_cell.angle_gamma   90.00
#
_symmetry.space_group_name_H-M   'P 1'
#
loop_
_entity.id
_entity.type
_entity.pdbx_description
1 polymer ?
#
loop_
_entity_poly.entity_id
_entity_poly.type
_entity_poly.pdbx_seq_one_letter_code
_entity_poly.pdbx_strand_id
1 'polypeptide(L)'
;MNKKTVIFDLDGTLANIDARRLKAGSPSGKTPTPSKMDWGVFFDPDNIKLDTPNDPVIKMAQLFKKDGFKIVIFSGRNDRSFDTTKQWLKKFDVPFDLLVMRPDKFKSDSWPIADGNPATSDMRFMPDEILKKAMLDTFVDINDVFLVVDDRQKVVDMWRDLGLNTFQVAPGDF
;
A
#
# COMPACT_ATOMS: atom_id res chain seq x y z
N MET A 1 -25.61 -7.92 -3.77
CA MET A 1 -24.69 -8.42 -2.76
C MET A 1 -23.97 -7.24 -2.12
N ASN A 2 -23.92 -7.22 -0.81
CA ASN A 2 -23.24 -6.13 -0.10
C ASN A 2 -21.74 -6.36 -0.07
N LYS A 3 -21.03 -5.69 -0.96
CA LYS A 3 -19.57 -5.63 -0.94
C LYS A 3 -19.11 -4.95 0.35
N LYS A 4 -18.16 -5.53 1.06
CA LYS A 4 -17.78 -5.13 2.43
C LYS A 4 -16.31 -4.74 2.59
N THR A 5 -15.51 -4.80 1.55
CA THR A 5 -14.07 -4.53 1.63
C THR A 5 -13.71 -3.25 0.88
N VAL A 6 -12.96 -2.38 1.56
CA VAL A 6 -12.29 -1.22 0.94
C VAL A 6 -10.79 -1.45 1.04
N ILE A 7 -10.10 -1.31 -0.09
CA ILE A 7 -8.65 -1.47 -0.19
C ILE A 7 -8.01 -0.09 -0.26
N PHE A 8 -7.04 0.18 0.59
CA PHE A 8 -6.24 1.41 0.58
C PHE A 8 -4.79 1.09 0.24
N ASP A 9 -4.20 1.90 -0.61
CA ASP A 9 -2.76 2.06 -0.68
C ASP A 9 -2.26 2.86 0.54
N LEU A 10 -0.97 2.83 0.78
CA LEU A 10 -0.34 3.51 1.92
C LEU A 10 0.48 4.72 1.47
N ASP A 11 1.57 4.52 0.75
CA ASP A 11 2.49 5.57 0.34
C ASP A 11 1.90 6.48 -0.75
N GLY A 12 1.73 7.76 -0.45
CA GLY A 12 1.07 8.71 -1.35
C GLY A 12 -0.46 8.71 -1.23
N THR A 13 -1.03 7.84 -0.42
CA THR A 13 -2.48 7.69 -0.20
C THR A 13 -2.85 8.00 1.25
N LEU A 14 -2.59 7.11 2.19
CA LEU A 14 -2.79 7.33 3.63
C LEU A 14 -1.66 8.15 4.24
N ALA A 15 -0.45 8.03 3.72
CA ALA A 15 0.75 8.69 4.20
C ALA A 15 1.32 9.64 3.14
N ASN A 16 1.66 10.86 3.56
CA ASN A 16 2.51 11.75 2.79
C ASN A 16 3.97 11.33 3.02
N ILE A 17 4.66 10.96 1.94
CA ILE A 17 6.02 10.44 1.96
C ILE A 17 7.06 11.40 1.41
N ASP A 18 6.73 12.67 1.23
CA ASP A 18 7.60 13.66 0.57
C ASP A 18 8.94 13.80 1.28
N ALA A 19 8.95 13.88 2.61
CA ALA A 19 10.18 14.00 3.39
C ALA A 19 11.10 12.77 3.21
N ARG A 20 10.52 11.58 3.20
CA ARG A 20 11.23 10.32 3.00
C ARG A 20 11.78 10.21 1.56
N ARG A 21 11.00 10.61 0.57
CA ARG A 21 11.43 10.69 -0.83
C ARG A 21 12.61 11.63 -1.00
N LEU A 22 12.53 12.81 -0.41
CA LEU A 22 13.61 13.78 -0.46
C LEU A 22 14.91 13.22 0.14
N LYS A 23 14.81 12.56 1.28
CA LYS A 23 15.95 11.91 1.93
C LYS A 23 16.55 10.79 1.09
N ALA A 24 15.73 10.04 0.37
CA ALA A 24 16.18 8.98 -0.54
C ALA A 24 16.70 9.50 -1.89
N GLY A 25 16.81 10.81 -2.08
CA GLY A 25 17.34 11.44 -3.30
C GLY A 25 16.30 11.74 -4.37
N SER A 26 15.01 11.68 -4.02
CA SER A 26 13.91 12.01 -4.93
C SER A 26 13.21 13.29 -4.49
N PRO A 27 13.29 14.39 -5.27
CA PRO A 27 12.52 15.59 -4.96
C PRO A 27 11.01 15.30 -4.93
N SER A 28 10.33 15.88 -3.95
CA SER A 28 8.87 15.82 -3.86
C SER A 28 8.21 16.30 -5.17
N GLY A 29 7.20 15.57 -5.62
CA GLY A 29 6.40 15.94 -6.79
C GLY A 29 7.07 15.78 -8.15
N LYS A 30 8.31 15.33 -8.21
CA LYS A 30 8.99 14.99 -9.47
C LYS A 30 9.34 13.52 -9.46
N THR A 31 8.99 12.83 -10.50
CA THR A 31 9.32 11.43 -10.70
C THR A 31 10.82 11.24 -10.81
N PRO A 32 11.49 10.67 -9.80
CA PRO A 32 12.80 10.13 -10.09
C PRO A 32 12.57 8.88 -10.93
N THR A 33 13.43 8.64 -11.87
CA THR A 33 13.51 7.28 -12.37
C THR A 33 13.83 6.38 -11.19
N PRO A 34 13.21 5.19 -11.08
CA PRO A 34 13.48 4.24 -9.99
C PRO A 34 14.98 3.98 -9.76
N SER A 35 15.77 4.13 -10.81
CA SER A 35 17.24 4.00 -10.79
C SER A 35 18.00 5.09 -10.00
N LYS A 36 17.33 6.19 -9.62
CA LYS A 36 17.95 7.30 -8.88
C LYS A 36 17.60 7.33 -7.40
N MET A 37 16.68 6.46 -6.97
CA MET A 37 16.27 6.41 -5.58
C MET A 37 17.10 5.40 -4.81
N ASP A 38 17.60 5.80 -3.64
CA ASP A 38 18.18 4.85 -2.69
C ASP A 38 17.06 4.12 -1.96
N TRP A 39 16.72 2.93 -2.46
CA TRP A 39 15.66 2.10 -1.91
C TRP A 39 15.95 1.61 -0.49
N GLY A 40 17.22 1.47 -0.13
CA GLY A 40 17.62 1.14 1.23
C GLY A 40 17.23 2.24 2.21
N VAL A 41 17.50 3.50 1.84
CA VAL A 41 17.09 4.67 2.63
C VAL A 41 15.57 4.86 2.61
N PHE A 42 14.94 4.65 1.45
CA PHE A 42 13.50 4.82 1.31
C PHE A 42 12.69 3.86 2.18
N PHE A 43 13.12 2.61 2.28
CA PHE A 43 12.43 1.59 3.07
C PHE A 43 13.03 1.38 4.48
N ASP A 44 13.96 2.22 4.89
CA ASP A 44 14.51 2.16 6.25
C ASP A 44 13.40 2.44 7.28
N PRO A 45 13.22 1.57 8.29
CA PRO A 45 12.20 1.77 9.32
C PRO A 45 12.28 3.12 10.03
N ASP A 46 13.48 3.66 10.25
CA ASP A 46 13.65 4.96 10.90
C ASP A 46 13.16 6.11 10.02
N ASN A 47 13.23 5.97 8.70
CA ASN A 47 12.76 6.97 7.76
C ASN A 47 11.24 6.97 7.57
N ILE A 48 10.57 5.85 7.83
CA ILE A 48 9.11 5.77 7.87
C ILE A 48 8.50 6.75 8.89
N LYS A 49 9.22 7.03 9.96
CA LYS A 49 8.79 7.98 11.00
C LYS A 49 8.70 9.43 10.49
N LEU A 50 9.30 9.73 9.34
CA LEU A 50 9.20 11.04 8.68
C LEU A 50 7.87 11.27 7.95
N ASP A 51 7.13 10.20 7.68
CA ASP A 51 5.87 10.28 6.97
C ASP A 51 4.82 11.01 7.81
N THR A 52 4.06 11.89 7.18
CA THR A 52 2.95 12.60 7.80
C THR A 52 1.60 12.04 7.36
N PRO A 53 0.55 12.14 8.19
CA PRO A 53 -0.76 11.60 7.83
C PRO A 53 -1.42 12.43 6.72
N ASN A 54 -2.09 11.75 5.79
CA ASN A 54 -3.02 12.37 4.85
C ASN A 54 -4.43 12.33 5.46
N ASP A 55 -4.78 13.34 6.23
CA ASP A 55 -5.97 13.37 7.06
C ASP A 55 -7.28 13.12 6.29
N PRO A 56 -7.53 13.67 5.09
CA PRO A 56 -8.77 13.38 4.34
C PRO A 56 -8.93 11.91 3.99
N VAL A 57 -7.85 11.23 3.60
CA VAL A 57 -7.90 9.80 3.24
C VAL A 57 -8.02 8.94 4.49
N ILE A 58 -7.33 9.28 5.56
CA ILE A 58 -7.48 8.60 6.86
C ILE A 58 -8.92 8.72 7.36
N LYS A 59 -9.51 9.91 7.26
CA LYS A 59 -10.91 10.13 7.63
C LYS A 59 -11.86 9.23 6.82
N MET A 60 -11.61 9.07 5.54
CA MET A 60 -12.37 8.15 4.69
C MET A 60 -12.29 6.71 5.23
N ALA A 61 -11.09 6.22 5.55
CA ALA A 61 -10.91 4.89 6.13
C ALA A 61 -11.67 4.72 7.45
N GLN A 62 -11.62 5.73 8.32
CA GLN A 62 -12.35 5.72 9.60
C GLN A 62 -13.88 5.67 9.39
N LEU A 63 -14.42 6.42 8.45
CA LEU A 63 -15.85 6.44 8.13
C LEU A 63 -16.31 5.09 7.57
N PHE A 64 -15.56 4.49 6.65
CA PHE A 64 -15.86 3.16 6.14
C PHE A 64 -15.80 2.09 7.25
N LYS A 65 -14.79 2.16 8.11
CA LYS A 65 -14.69 1.24 9.24
C LYS A 65 -15.88 1.36 10.18
N LYS A 66 -16.28 2.57 10.50
CA LYS A 66 -17.46 2.85 11.34
C LYS A 66 -18.75 2.32 10.73
N ASP A 67 -18.85 2.37 9.40
CA ASP A 67 -20.00 1.86 8.64
C ASP A 67 -19.96 0.34 8.39
N GLY A 68 -19.04 -0.36 9.03
CA GLY A 68 -18.97 -1.83 9.02
C GLY A 68 -18.15 -2.43 7.87
N PHE A 69 -17.38 -1.63 7.13
CA PHE A 69 -16.49 -2.16 6.11
C PHE A 69 -15.22 -2.77 6.70
N LYS A 70 -14.72 -3.80 6.02
CA LYS A 70 -13.39 -4.33 6.24
C LYS A 70 -12.38 -3.41 5.54
N ILE A 71 -11.38 -2.96 6.27
CA ILE A 71 -10.32 -2.11 5.75
C ILE A 71 -9.07 -2.96 5.50
N VAL A 72 -8.64 -3.00 4.26
CA VAL A 72 -7.44 -3.72 3.82
C VAL A 72 -6.43 -2.71 3.31
N ILE A 73 -5.18 -2.84 3.73
CA ILE A 73 -4.08 -2.02 3.24
C ILE A 73 -3.12 -2.90 2.44
N PHE A 74 -2.92 -2.56 1.17
CA PHE A 74 -1.93 -3.17 0.30
C PHE A 74 -0.82 -2.16 0.01
N SER A 75 0.39 -2.45 0.42
CA SER A 75 1.53 -1.55 0.30
C SER A 75 2.69 -2.17 -0.46
N GLY A 76 3.28 -1.37 -1.34
CA GLY A 76 4.56 -1.72 -1.98
C GLY A 76 5.78 -1.57 -1.06
N ARG A 77 5.62 -1.08 0.17
CA ARG A 77 6.71 -1.03 1.15
C ARG A 77 7.29 -2.40 1.40
N ASN A 78 8.61 -2.46 1.51
CA ASN A 78 9.31 -3.64 1.97
C ASN A 78 8.93 -3.97 3.43
N ASP A 79 8.65 -5.23 3.73
CA ASP A 79 8.17 -5.65 5.05
C ASP A 79 9.22 -5.64 6.16
N ARG A 80 10.46 -5.23 5.88
CA ARG A 80 11.42 -4.83 6.92
C ARG A 80 10.84 -3.74 7.82
N SER A 81 9.98 -2.90 7.25
CA SER A 81 9.30 -1.82 7.97
C SER A 81 7.92 -2.20 8.48
N PHE A 82 7.58 -3.49 8.56
CA PHE A 82 6.23 -3.94 8.93
C PHE A 82 5.81 -3.44 10.31
N ASP A 83 6.64 -3.65 11.33
CA ASP A 83 6.32 -3.22 12.69
C ASP A 83 6.26 -1.68 12.81
N THR A 84 7.21 -0.98 12.20
CA THR A 84 7.21 0.48 12.18
C THR A 84 5.98 1.03 11.46
N THR A 85 5.57 0.38 10.37
CA THR A 85 4.35 0.76 9.64
C THR A 85 3.10 0.55 10.49
N LYS A 86 2.98 -0.57 11.20
CA LYS A 86 1.87 -0.79 12.14
C LYS A 86 1.82 0.25 13.25
N GLN A 87 2.98 0.61 13.80
CA GLN A 87 3.09 1.67 14.81
C GLN A 87 2.65 3.03 14.26
N TRP A 88 3.03 3.34 13.02
CA TRP A 88 2.61 4.56 12.35
C TRP A 88 1.09 4.60 12.14
N LEU A 89 0.50 3.51 11.65
CA LEU A 89 -0.94 3.40 11.46
C LEU A 89 -1.69 3.58 12.80
N LYS A 90 -1.21 2.96 13.86
CA LYS A 90 -1.77 3.11 15.20
C LYS A 90 -1.65 4.55 15.72
N LYS A 91 -0.50 5.17 15.55
CA LYS A 91 -0.23 6.55 16.00
C LYS A 91 -1.21 7.56 15.40
N PHE A 92 -1.60 7.36 14.13
CA PHE A 92 -2.48 8.27 13.41
C PHE A 92 -3.93 7.76 13.28
N ASP A 93 -4.32 6.79 14.11
CA ASP A 93 -5.67 6.24 14.18
C ASP A 93 -6.19 5.74 12.82
N VAL A 94 -5.33 5.13 12.02
CA VAL A 94 -5.71 4.49 10.76
C VAL A 94 -6.23 3.08 11.06
N PRO A 95 -7.52 2.81 10.85
CA PRO A 95 -8.07 1.48 11.06
C PRO A 95 -7.63 0.54 9.94
N PHE A 96 -7.33 -0.71 10.27
CA PHE A 96 -7.15 -1.77 9.29
C PHE A 96 -7.45 -3.13 9.91
N ASP A 97 -7.99 -4.02 9.09
CA ASP A 97 -8.23 -5.42 9.43
C ASP A 97 -7.13 -6.32 8.87
N LEU A 98 -6.49 -5.88 7.80
CA LEU A 98 -5.40 -6.59 7.15
C LEU A 98 -4.39 -5.58 6.58
N LEU A 99 -3.12 -5.82 6.83
CA LEU A 99 -1.99 -5.12 6.22
C LEU A 99 -1.11 -6.13 5.50
N VAL A 100 -0.96 -5.95 4.19
CA VAL A 100 -0.07 -6.76 3.36
C VAL A 100 0.98 -5.85 2.74
N MET A 101 2.24 -6.23 2.88
CA MET A 101 3.39 -5.48 2.39
C MET A 101 4.23 -6.33 1.44
N ARG A 102 5.13 -5.68 0.70
CA ARG A 102 6.07 -6.35 -0.19
C ARG A 102 7.00 -7.28 0.60
N PRO A 103 7.09 -8.56 0.26
CA PRO A 103 8.03 -9.45 0.94
C PRO A 103 9.48 -9.02 0.72
N ASP A 104 10.26 -8.93 1.80
CA ASP A 104 11.72 -8.75 1.70
C ASP A 104 12.43 -10.05 1.43
N LYS A 105 11.86 -11.12 1.99
CA LYS A 105 12.37 -12.48 1.87
C LYS A 105 11.29 -13.40 1.32
N PHE A 106 11.67 -14.60 0.99
CA PHE A 106 10.76 -15.64 0.52
C PHE A 106 9.59 -15.91 1.49
N LYS A 107 9.83 -15.75 2.78
CA LYS A 107 8.83 -15.83 3.84
C LYS A 107 8.78 -14.53 4.61
N SER A 108 7.59 -14.00 4.83
CA SER A 108 7.38 -12.76 5.54
C SER A 108 6.18 -12.84 6.48
N ASP A 109 6.22 -12.08 7.58
CA ASP A 109 5.11 -12.01 8.53
C ASP A 109 3.90 -11.26 7.95
N SER A 110 4.12 -10.38 6.98
CA SER A 110 3.04 -9.66 6.28
C SER A 110 2.40 -10.48 5.17
N TRP A 111 3.07 -11.54 4.73
CA TRP A 111 2.58 -12.44 3.70
C TRP A 111 2.86 -13.88 4.13
N PRO A 112 2.01 -14.47 4.96
CA PRO A 112 2.21 -15.83 5.42
C PRO A 112 2.19 -16.81 4.23
N ILE A 113 3.20 -17.65 4.18
CA ILE A 113 3.26 -18.72 3.20
C ILE A 113 2.33 -19.83 3.67
N ALA A 114 1.24 -20.02 2.94
CA ALA A 114 0.44 -21.22 2.98
C ALA A 114 0.76 -22.08 1.74
N ASP A 115 0.35 -23.33 1.75
CA ASP A 115 0.46 -24.17 0.58
C ASP A 115 -0.23 -23.51 -0.62
N GLY A 116 0.50 -23.37 -1.74
CA GLY A 116 0.03 -22.68 -2.94
C GLY A 116 0.15 -21.15 -2.91
N ASN A 117 0.71 -20.58 -1.86
CA ASN A 117 0.96 -19.13 -1.83
C ASN A 117 2.05 -18.76 -2.85
N PRO A 118 1.79 -17.77 -3.72
CA PRO A 118 2.75 -17.34 -4.73
C PRO A 118 3.91 -16.48 -4.20
N ALA A 119 4.07 -16.31 -2.89
CA ALA A 119 5.20 -15.58 -2.33
C ALA A 119 6.53 -16.24 -2.76
N THR A 120 7.17 -15.61 -3.72
CA THR A 120 8.44 -16.07 -4.29
C THR A 120 9.51 -14.99 -4.08
N SER A 121 10.78 -15.36 -4.27
CA SER A 121 11.88 -14.39 -4.22
C SER A 121 11.71 -13.23 -5.21
N ASP A 122 10.97 -13.45 -6.30
CA ASP A 122 10.76 -12.45 -7.34
C ASP A 122 9.82 -11.33 -6.91
N MET A 123 8.96 -11.56 -5.93
CA MET A 123 8.03 -10.54 -5.41
C MET A 123 8.75 -9.34 -4.79
N ARG A 124 9.98 -9.53 -4.36
CA ARG A 124 10.84 -8.48 -3.82
C ARG A 124 11.08 -7.33 -4.82
N PHE A 125 11.16 -7.66 -6.10
CA PHE A 125 11.44 -6.71 -7.18
C PHE A 125 10.27 -6.53 -8.15
N MET A 126 9.13 -7.11 -7.84
CA MET A 126 7.96 -7.09 -8.69
C MET A 126 7.41 -5.65 -8.82
N PRO A 127 7.01 -5.20 -10.01
CA PRO A 127 6.29 -3.93 -10.16
C PRO A 127 5.04 -3.87 -9.28
N ASP A 128 4.71 -2.70 -8.76
CA ASP A 128 3.64 -2.53 -7.78
C ASP A 128 2.27 -3.01 -8.30
N GLU A 129 1.95 -2.76 -9.55
CA GLU A 129 0.70 -3.19 -10.16
C GLU A 129 0.57 -4.71 -10.22
N ILE A 130 1.67 -5.42 -10.45
CA ILE A 130 1.71 -6.89 -10.45
C ILE A 130 1.66 -7.43 -9.01
N LEU A 131 2.44 -6.84 -8.12
CA LEU A 131 2.47 -7.19 -6.71
C LEU A 131 1.09 -7.04 -6.05
N LYS A 132 0.44 -5.90 -6.24
CA LYS A 132 -0.88 -5.63 -5.64
C LYS A 132 -1.97 -6.52 -6.22
N LYS A 133 -1.87 -6.88 -7.50
CA LYS A 133 -2.77 -7.89 -8.05
C LYS A 133 -2.58 -9.25 -7.38
N ALA A 134 -1.34 -9.67 -7.15
CA ALA A 134 -1.06 -10.90 -6.41
C ALA A 134 -1.58 -10.84 -4.96
N MET A 135 -1.49 -9.69 -4.31
CA MET A 135 -2.09 -9.47 -2.99
C MET A 135 -3.61 -9.64 -3.02
N LEU A 136 -4.28 -9.05 -4.02
CA LEU A 136 -5.72 -9.23 -4.21
C LEU A 136 -6.07 -10.71 -4.37
N ASP A 137 -5.43 -11.38 -5.29
CA ASP A 137 -5.71 -12.79 -5.62
C ASP A 137 -5.49 -13.73 -4.42
N THR A 138 -4.59 -13.37 -3.52
CA THR A 138 -4.25 -14.18 -2.35
C THR A 138 -5.15 -13.90 -1.14
N PHE A 139 -5.49 -12.66 -0.88
CA PHE A 139 -6.05 -12.25 0.41
C PHE A 139 -7.50 -11.78 0.36
N VAL A 140 -8.02 -11.41 -0.80
CA VAL A 140 -9.34 -10.77 -0.91
C VAL A 140 -10.13 -11.40 -2.06
N ASP A 141 -11.39 -11.71 -1.81
CA ASP A 141 -12.32 -12.02 -2.88
C ASP A 141 -12.66 -10.74 -3.65
N ILE A 142 -12.35 -10.71 -4.93
CA ILE A 142 -12.62 -9.56 -5.79
C ILE A 142 -14.10 -9.16 -5.79
N ASN A 143 -15.01 -10.13 -5.63
CA ASN A 143 -16.44 -9.87 -5.57
C ASN A 143 -16.88 -9.12 -4.30
N ASP A 144 -16.05 -9.13 -3.25
CA ASP A 144 -16.31 -8.41 -2.01
C ASP A 144 -15.75 -6.98 -2.01
N VAL A 145 -14.95 -6.61 -3.00
CA VAL A 145 -14.34 -5.28 -3.06
C VAL A 145 -15.36 -4.23 -3.46
N PHE A 146 -15.62 -3.30 -2.55
CA PHE A 146 -16.50 -2.15 -2.76
C PHE A 146 -15.79 -0.98 -3.44
N LEU A 147 -14.58 -0.67 -2.98
CA LEU A 147 -13.80 0.47 -3.44
C LEU A 147 -12.31 0.20 -3.25
N VAL A 148 -11.50 0.72 -4.16
CA VAL A 148 -10.05 0.84 -4.00
C VAL A 148 -9.66 2.32 -3.98
N VAL A 149 -8.72 2.68 -3.12
CA VAL A 149 -8.17 4.04 -2.99
C VAL A 149 -6.66 3.96 -3.15
N ASP A 150 -6.14 4.59 -4.18
CA ASP A 150 -4.73 4.52 -4.57
C ASP A 150 -4.32 5.85 -5.25
N ASP A 151 -3.05 6.11 -5.42
CA ASP A 151 -2.55 7.31 -6.08
C ASP A 151 -1.80 7.01 -7.39
N ARG A 152 -1.12 5.87 -7.47
CA ARG A 152 -0.20 5.56 -8.57
C ARG A 152 -0.95 5.13 -9.82
N GLN A 153 -0.74 5.85 -10.94
CA GLN A 153 -1.49 5.66 -12.18
C GLN A 153 -1.47 4.20 -12.68
N LYS A 154 -0.32 3.56 -12.72
CA LYS A 154 -0.21 2.16 -13.20
C LYS A 154 -1.02 1.18 -12.33
N VAL A 155 -1.07 1.43 -11.03
CA VAL A 155 -1.82 0.61 -10.09
C VAL A 155 -3.31 0.90 -10.21
N VAL A 156 -3.70 2.17 -10.31
CA VAL A 156 -5.08 2.58 -10.56
C VAL A 156 -5.61 1.98 -11.87
N ASP A 157 -4.83 2.02 -12.94
CA ASP A 157 -5.20 1.41 -14.22
C ASP A 157 -5.42 -0.11 -14.07
N MET A 158 -4.56 -0.79 -13.35
CA MET A 158 -4.73 -2.22 -13.05
C MET A 158 -6.03 -2.51 -12.30
N TRP A 159 -6.33 -1.75 -11.24
CA TRP A 159 -7.59 -1.90 -10.50
C TRP A 159 -8.81 -1.68 -11.37
N ARG A 160 -8.80 -0.65 -12.22
CA ARG A 160 -9.88 -0.32 -13.14
C ARG A 160 -10.05 -1.36 -14.23
N ASP A 161 -8.96 -1.91 -14.76
CA ASP A 161 -8.99 -2.99 -15.75
C ASP A 161 -9.62 -4.27 -15.18
N LEU A 162 -9.51 -4.49 -13.87
CA LEU A 162 -10.20 -5.57 -13.17
C LEU A 162 -11.70 -5.28 -12.90
N GLY A 163 -12.19 -4.12 -13.31
CA GLY A 163 -13.58 -3.70 -13.09
C GLY A 163 -13.86 -3.15 -11.69
N LEU A 164 -12.84 -2.81 -10.91
CA LEU A 164 -12.99 -2.26 -9.57
C LEU A 164 -13.17 -0.74 -9.59
N ASN A 165 -14.15 -0.24 -8.84
CA ASN A 165 -14.27 1.19 -8.57
C ASN A 165 -13.01 1.66 -7.84
N THR A 166 -12.36 2.71 -8.38
CA THR A 166 -11.09 3.18 -7.86
C THR A 166 -11.08 4.70 -7.76
N PHE A 167 -10.82 5.21 -6.56
CA PHE A 167 -10.58 6.62 -6.33
C PHE A 167 -9.08 6.88 -6.37
N GLN A 168 -8.65 7.70 -7.31
CA GLN A 168 -7.28 8.17 -7.40
C GLN A 168 -7.15 9.49 -6.63
N VAL A 169 -6.39 9.48 -5.55
CA VAL A 169 -6.36 10.59 -4.58
C VAL A 169 -5.27 11.62 -4.82
N ALA A 170 -4.34 11.33 -5.71
CA ALA A 170 -3.27 12.24 -6.11
C ALA A 170 -2.74 11.89 -7.51
N PRO A 171 -2.07 12.82 -8.21
CA PRO A 171 -1.35 12.48 -9.43
C PRO A 171 -0.25 11.45 -9.15
N GLY A 172 -0.16 10.40 -9.96
CA GLY A 172 0.72 9.27 -9.71
C GLY A 172 1.37 8.67 -10.95
N ASP A 173 1.81 9.51 -11.87
CA ASP A 173 2.42 9.12 -13.14
C ASP A 173 3.92 8.77 -13.04
N PHE A 174 4.28 8.14 -11.97
CA PHE A 174 5.64 7.67 -11.67
C PHE A 174 5.74 6.15 -11.56
#